data_0c7134498476de1f6b67eac12ec9ac0b
#
_entry.id   0c7134498476de1f6b67eac12ec9ac0b
#
_cell.length_a   1.000
_cell.length_b   1.000
_cell.length_c   1.000
_cell.angle_alpha   90.00
_cell.angle_beta   90.00
_cell.angle_gamma   90.00
#
_symmetry.space_group_name_H-M   'P 1'
#
loop_
_entity.id
_entity.type
_entity.pdbx_description
1 polymer ?
#
loop_
_entity_poly.entity_id
_entity_poly.type
_entity_poly.pdbx_seq_one_letter_code
_entity_poly.pdbx_strand_id
1 'polypeptide(L)'
;MTWIVIAALIAVAILGRSLYRRFATDRIAVFNEQRRSTSRLVGRAELVDGNRHLDVALALTPTTLFYENADMQASIDLDFVREIEYDTELATGTTPATGKVLRLRSNSQAFEFVIPNDVLARWHMMLPPRRAAVAAQAAGA
;
A
#
# COMPACT_ATOMS: atom_id res chain seq x y z
N MET A 1 -12.94 28.03 -34.75
CA MET A 1 -11.67 28.19 -34.00
C MET A 1 -11.73 27.70 -32.54
N THR A 2 -12.83 27.82 -31.84
CA THR A 2 -13.02 27.35 -30.46
C THR A 2 -12.80 25.86 -30.25
N TRP A 3 -13.17 25.01 -31.18
CA TRP A 3 -12.97 23.54 -31.07
C TRP A 3 -11.51 23.09 -31.09
N ILE A 4 -10.65 23.82 -31.82
CA ILE A 4 -9.21 23.50 -31.89
C ILE A 4 -8.54 23.81 -30.55
N VAL A 5 -8.94 24.88 -29.89
CA VAL A 5 -8.42 25.28 -28.58
C VAL A 5 -8.83 24.28 -27.51
N ILE A 6 -10.06 23.80 -27.53
CA ILE A 6 -10.57 22.79 -26.58
C ILE A 6 -9.85 21.46 -26.81
N ALA A 7 -9.67 21.03 -28.05
CA ALA A 7 -8.93 19.80 -28.35
C ALA A 7 -7.47 19.87 -27.91
N ALA A 8 -6.82 21.02 -28.09
CA ALA A 8 -5.45 21.25 -27.63
C ALA A 8 -5.33 21.19 -26.10
N LEU A 9 -6.27 21.80 -25.37
CA LEU A 9 -6.29 21.77 -23.91
C LEU A 9 -6.50 20.34 -23.37
N ILE A 10 -7.38 19.56 -24.00
CA ILE A 10 -7.60 18.15 -23.62
C ILE A 10 -6.35 17.32 -23.88
N ALA A 11 -5.70 17.53 -25.03
CA ALA A 11 -4.45 16.81 -25.36
C ALA A 11 -3.33 17.13 -24.37
N VAL A 12 -3.18 18.40 -23.97
CA VAL A 12 -2.19 18.82 -22.95
C VAL A 12 -2.52 18.21 -21.59
N ALA A 13 -3.79 18.16 -21.19
CA ALA A 13 -4.19 17.54 -19.93
C ALA A 13 -3.92 16.03 -19.92
N ILE A 14 -4.18 15.33 -21.02
CA ILE A 14 -3.91 13.89 -21.15
C ILE A 14 -2.40 13.62 -21.13
N LEU A 15 -1.62 14.40 -21.86
CA LEU A 15 -0.15 14.31 -21.87
C LEU A 15 0.45 14.60 -20.49
N GLY A 16 0.00 15.66 -19.85
CA GLY A 16 0.43 16.01 -18.49
C GLY A 16 0.14 14.90 -17.49
N ARG A 17 -1.05 14.32 -17.55
CA ARG A 17 -1.45 13.19 -16.69
C ARG A 17 -0.62 11.93 -16.97
N SER A 18 -0.32 11.66 -18.25
CA SER A 18 0.49 10.50 -18.64
C SER A 18 1.95 10.65 -18.19
N LEU A 19 2.53 11.83 -18.35
CA LEU A 19 3.87 12.14 -17.86
C LEU A 19 3.94 12.06 -16.33
N TYR A 20 2.98 12.65 -15.63
CA TYR A 20 2.91 12.57 -14.17
C TYR A 20 2.86 11.12 -13.65
N ARG A 21 2.05 10.27 -14.29
CA ARG A 21 1.98 8.84 -13.93
C ARG A 21 3.31 8.12 -14.15
N ARG A 22 4.04 8.41 -15.23
CA ARG A 22 5.35 7.83 -15.49
C ARG A 22 6.36 8.26 -14.43
N PHE A 23 6.43 9.55 -14.10
CA PHE A 23 7.31 10.05 -13.03
C PHE A 23 6.98 9.46 -11.67
N ALA A 24 5.72 9.32 -11.33
CA ALA A 24 5.31 8.69 -10.07
C ALA A 24 5.71 7.21 -10.02
N THR A 25 5.57 6.48 -11.13
CA THR A 25 5.99 5.07 -11.24
C THR A 25 7.50 4.92 -11.11
N ASP A 26 8.26 5.80 -11.76
CA ASP A 26 9.73 5.77 -11.71
C ASP A 26 10.23 6.05 -10.29
N ARG A 27 9.60 6.95 -9.54
CA ARG A 27 9.96 7.20 -8.14
C ARG A 27 9.71 6.02 -7.22
N ILE A 28 8.62 5.28 -7.39
CA ILE A 28 8.38 4.04 -6.65
C ILE A 28 9.48 3.03 -6.89
N ALA A 29 9.93 2.87 -8.13
CA ALA A 29 11.05 1.99 -8.47
C ALA A 29 12.37 2.45 -7.81
N VAL A 30 12.63 3.74 -7.77
CA VAL A 30 13.80 4.32 -7.10
C VAL A 30 13.77 4.06 -5.60
N PHE A 31 12.65 4.27 -4.93
CA PHE A 31 12.50 3.97 -3.51
C PHE A 31 12.72 2.50 -3.20
N ASN A 32 12.15 1.61 -4.01
CA ASN A 32 12.37 0.17 -3.86
C ASN A 32 13.84 -0.20 -4.00
N GLU A 33 14.54 0.37 -4.95
CA GLU A 33 15.97 0.09 -5.16
C GLU A 33 16.82 0.62 -3.99
N GLN A 34 16.54 1.83 -3.51
CA GLN A 34 17.23 2.41 -2.36
C GLN A 34 17.06 1.59 -1.08
N ARG A 35 15.90 0.97 -0.89
CA ARG A 35 15.61 0.17 0.31
C ARG A 35 15.92 -1.31 0.17
N ARG A 36 16.22 -1.78 -1.03
CA ARG A 36 16.43 -3.21 -1.30
C ARG A 36 17.54 -3.83 -0.42
N SER A 37 18.62 -3.10 -0.20
CA SER A 37 19.77 -3.59 0.59
C SER A 37 19.49 -3.69 2.09
N THR A 38 18.54 -2.91 2.61
CA THR A 38 18.22 -2.82 4.04
C THR A 38 16.90 -3.48 4.40
N SER A 39 16.15 -3.98 3.42
CA SER A 39 14.81 -4.53 3.59
C SER A 39 14.78 -6.01 3.24
N ARG A 40 13.94 -6.77 3.95
CA ARG A 40 13.68 -8.18 3.67
C ARG A 40 12.87 -8.38 2.40
N LEU A 41 11.99 -7.45 2.12
CA LEU A 41 11.11 -7.46 0.97
C LEU A 41 10.79 -6.04 0.55
N VAL A 42 10.81 -5.78 -0.74
CA VAL A 42 10.35 -4.53 -1.35
C VAL A 42 9.34 -4.85 -2.43
N GLY A 43 8.39 -3.95 -2.65
CA GLY A 43 7.36 -4.16 -3.66
C GLY A 43 6.53 -2.91 -3.89
N ARG A 44 5.50 -3.08 -4.70
CA ARG A 44 4.48 -2.06 -4.97
C ARG A 44 3.17 -2.50 -4.38
N ALA A 45 2.42 -1.55 -3.88
CA ALA A 45 1.06 -1.77 -3.41
C ALA A 45 0.23 -0.51 -3.64
N GLU A 46 -1.06 -0.64 -3.41
CA GLU A 46 -1.99 0.48 -3.37
C GLU A 46 -2.41 0.70 -1.92
N LEU A 47 -2.09 1.86 -1.37
CA LEU A 47 -2.58 2.28 -0.06
C LEU A 47 -4.01 2.78 -0.22
N VAL A 48 -4.92 2.23 0.58
CA VAL A 48 -6.32 2.65 0.60
C VAL A 48 -6.59 3.40 1.89
N ASP A 49 -6.95 4.66 1.74
CA ASP A 49 -7.33 5.56 2.84
C ASP A 49 -8.72 6.14 2.56
N GLY A 50 -9.75 5.51 3.11
CA GLY A 50 -11.14 5.82 2.81
C GLY A 50 -11.45 5.60 1.33
N ASN A 51 -11.76 6.68 0.62
CA ASN A 51 -12.01 6.65 -0.84
C ASN A 51 -10.77 6.97 -1.68
N ARG A 52 -9.63 7.19 -1.04
CA ARG A 52 -8.37 7.52 -1.72
C ARG A 52 -7.57 6.26 -1.95
N HIS A 53 -7.08 6.11 -3.17
CA HIS A 53 -6.23 5.01 -3.60
C HIS A 53 -4.90 5.60 -4.09
N LEU A 54 -3.81 5.23 -3.43
CA LEU A 54 -2.49 5.79 -3.68
C LEU A 54 -1.50 4.67 -3.99
N ASP A 55 -0.85 4.74 -5.13
CA ASP A 55 0.27 3.85 -5.43
C ASP A 55 1.45 4.18 -4.53
N VAL A 56 2.01 3.16 -3.87
CA VAL A 56 3.13 3.29 -2.95
C VAL A 56 4.17 2.21 -3.17
N ALA A 57 5.42 2.52 -2.83
CA ALA A 57 6.47 1.55 -2.62
C ALA A 57 6.34 1.01 -1.19
N LEU A 58 6.40 -0.30 -1.04
CA LEU A 58 6.49 -0.96 0.26
C LEU A 58 7.87 -1.53 0.48
N ALA A 59 8.41 -1.35 1.69
CA ALA A 59 9.64 -1.96 2.12
C ALA A 59 9.50 -2.53 3.54
N LEU A 60 9.71 -3.83 3.68
CA LEU A 60 9.60 -4.54 4.94
C LEU A 60 10.98 -4.78 5.53
N THR A 61 11.21 -4.27 6.72
CA THR A 61 12.35 -4.62 7.58
C THR A 61 11.89 -5.55 8.73
N PRO A 62 12.80 -6.08 9.56
CA PRO A 62 12.38 -6.89 10.71
C PRO A 62 11.42 -6.20 11.68
N THR A 63 11.45 -4.88 11.77
CA THR A 63 10.71 -4.10 12.77
C THR A 63 9.74 -3.10 12.18
N THR A 64 9.85 -2.77 10.88
CA THR A 64 9.14 -1.64 10.30
C THR A 64 8.67 -1.94 8.89
N LEU A 65 7.48 -1.50 8.56
CA LEU A 65 6.95 -1.41 7.19
C LEU A 65 6.99 0.04 6.74
N PHE A 66 7.82 0.33 5.74
CA PHE A 66 7.86 1.64 5.09
C PHE A 66 6.92 1.67 3.89
N TYR A 67 6.21 2.78 3.72
CA TYR A 67 5.41 3.03 2.53
C TYR A 67 5.62 4.45 2.04
N GLU A 68 5.97 4.58 0.79
CA GLU A 68 6.46 5.81 0.20
C GLU A 68 5.94 6.00 -1.22
N ASN A 69 5.69 7.24 -1.58
CA ASN A 69 5.49 7.67 -2.96
C ASN A 69 6.11 9.06 -3.18
N ALA A 70 5.82 9.69 -4.32
CA ALA A 70 6.36 11.01 -4.63
C ALA A 70 5.96 12.11 -3.62
N ASP A 71 4.79 11.95 -2.98
CA ASP A 71 4.16 12.96 -2.15
C ASP A 71 4.20 12.65 -0.65
N MET A 72 4.53 11.41 -0.29
CA MET A 72 4.53 10.99 1.10
C MET A 72 5.64 9.98 1.40
N GLN A 73 6.10 10.02 2.64
CA GLN A 73 7.00 9.06 3.22
C GLN A 73 6.52 8.74 4.63
N ALA A 74 6.24 7.48 4.90
CA ALA A 74 5.71 7.06 6.19
C ALA A 74 6.17 5.65 6.54
N SER A 75 5.98 5.28 7.80
CA SER A 75 6.34 3.98 8.32
C SER A 75 5.37 3.52 9.40
N ILE A 76 5.26 2.19 9.51
CA ILE A 76 4.50 1.52 10.56
C ILE A 76 5.48 0.68 11.36
N ASP A 77 5.58 0.94 12.65
CA ASP A 77 6.34 0.08 13.57
C ASP A 77 5.53 -1.18 13.85
N LEU A 78 6.10 -2.33 13.49
CA LEU A 78 5.45 -3.63 13.60
C LEU A 78 5.23 -4.08 15.05
N ASP A 79 5.98 -3.52 16.01
CA ASP A 79 5.78 -3.80 17.42
C ASP A 79 4.45 -3.26 17.96
N PHE A 80 3.93 -2.22 17.33
CA PHE A 80 2.62 -1.65 17.64
C PHE A 80 1.46 -2.25 16.86
N VAL A 81 1.76 -3.10 15.87
CA VAL A 81 0.74 -3.81 15.08
C VAL A 81 0.29 -5.03 15.85
N ARG A 82 -0.99 -5.09 16.19
CA ARG A 82 -1.60 -6.21 16.92
C ARG A 82 -2.14 -7.30 16.01
N GLU A 83 -2.60 -6.91 14.84
CA GLU A 83 -3.25 -7.82 13.92
C GLU A 83 -2.76 -7.57 12.49
N ILE A 84 -2.43 -8.66 11.82
CA ILE A 84 -2.04 -8.70 10.41
C ILE A 84 -2.96 -9.68 9.72
N GLU A 85 -3.70 -9.20 8.73
CA GLU A 85 -4.72 -9.98 8.03
C GLU A 85 -4.59 -9.79 6.53
N TYR A 86 -4.81 -10.88 5.79
CA TYR A 86 -4.95 -10.85 4.33
C TYR A 86 -6.40 -11.16 3.99
N ASP A 87 -7.09 -10.21 3.38
CA ASP A 87 -8.52 -10.28 3.10
C ASP A 87 -8.79 -10.10 1.60
N THR A 88 -9.97 -10.48 1.18
CA THR A 88 -10.48 -10.26 -0.18
C THR A 88 -11.23 -8.95 -0.33
N GLU A 89 -11.64 -8.34 0.77
CA GLU A 89 -12.44 -7.12 0.80
C GLU A 89 -11.75 -6.02 1.62
N LEU A 90 -11.92 -4.79 1.18
CA LEU A 90 -11.58 -3.60 1.95
C LEU A 90 -12.57 -3.39 3.11
N ALA A 91 -12.20 -2.60 4.10
CA ALA A 91 -13.10 -2.23 5.19
C ALA A 91 -14.39 -1.55 4.72
N THR A 92 -14.37 -0.92 3.56
CA THR A 92 -15.54 -0.33 2.90
C THR A 92 -16.48 -1.36 2.26
N GLY A 93 -16.11 -2.65 2.26
CA GLY A 93 -16.86 -3.72 1.60
C GLY A 93 -16.58 -3.87 0.10
N THR A 94 -15.68 -3.07 -0.43
CA THR A 94 -15.28 -3.15 -1.85
C THR A 94 -14.21 -4.19 -2.05
N THR A 95 -14.35 -5.03 -3.07
CA THR A 95 -13.32 -5.98 -3.48
C THR A 95 -12.37 -5.32 -4.49
N PRO A 96 -11.05 -5.30 -4.24
CA PRO A 96 -10.11 -4.77 -5.23
C PRO A 96 -10.14 -5.59 -6.52
N ALA A 97 -9.98 -4.91 -7.66
CA ALA A 97 -10.02 -5.55 -8.99
C ALA A 97 -8.89 -6.57 -9.17
N THR A 98 -7.74 -6.33 -8.57
CA THR A 98 -6.57 -7.19 -8.60
C THR A 98 -5.91 -7.23 -7.22
N GLY A 99 -5.40 -8.41 -6.83
CA GLY A 99 -4.68 -8.55 -5.58
C GLY A 99 -5.57 -8.84 -4.38
N LYS A 100 -4.94 -8.83 -3.20
CA LYS A 100 -5.59 -8.99 -1.90
C LYS A 100 -5.23 -7.86 -0.96
N VAL A 101 -6.08 -7.64 0.02
CA VAL A 101 -5.92 -6.59 1.02
C VAL A 101 -5.03 -7.11 2.16
N LEU A 102 -3.88 -6.46 2.34
CA LEU A 102 -3.08 -6.58 3.55
C LEU A 102 -3.58 -5.53 4.54
N ARG A 103 -4.15 -5.97 5.65
CA ARG A 103 -4.66 -5.10 6.69
C ARG A 103 -3.79 -5.20 7.94
N LEU A 104 -3.28 -4.07 8.39
CA LEU A 104 -2.50 -3.93 9.61
C LEU A 104 -3.32 -3.12 10.61
N ARG A 105 -3.58 -3.69 11.77
CA ARG A 105 -4.31 -3.01 12.86
C ARG A 105 -3.40 -2.77 14.04
N SER A 106 -3.32 -1.52 14.45
CA SER A 106 -2.80 -1.09 15.73
C SER A 106 -3.94 -0.77 16.69
N ASN A 107 -3.64 -0.25 17.89
CA ASN A 107 -4.68 0.10 18.88
C ASN A 107 -5.72 1.12 18.39
N SER A 108 -5.29 2.05 17.54
CA SER A 108 -6.10 3.21 17.15
C SER A 108 -6.30 3.36 15.64
N GLN A 109 -5.57 2.60 14.84
CA GLN A 109 -5.55 2.76 13.40
C GLN A 109 -5.52 1.42 12.67
N ALA A 110 -6.10 1.42 11.49
CA ALA A 110 -6.00 0.32 10.53
C ALA A 110 -5.44 0.86 9.21
N PHE A 111 -4.50 0.11 8.65
CA PHE A 111 -3.89 0.40 7.34
C PHE A 111 -4.25 -0.71 6.37
N GLU A 112 -4.67 -0.35 5.18
CA GLU A 112 -5.01 -1.29 4.13
C GLU A 112 -4.16 -1.05 2.90
N PHE A 113 -3.49 -2.12 2.44
CA PHE A 113 -2.70 -2.14 1.22
C PHE A 113 -3.21 -3.22 0.29
N VAL A 114 -3.43 -2.90 -0.96
CA VAL A 114 -3.72 -3.91 -1.98
C VAL A 114 -2.41 -4.44 -2.54
N ILE A 115 -2.14 -5.71 -2.28
CA ILE A 115 -0.93 -6.42 -2.71
C ILE A 115 -1.23 -7.17 -3.99
N PRO A 116 -0.43 -7.01 -5.06
CA PRO A 116 -0.61 -7.77 -6.29
C PRO A 116 -0.52 -9.30 -6.07
N ASN A 117 -1.31 -10.05 -6.81
CA ASN A 117 -1.38 -11.51 -6.66
C ASN A 117 -0.05 -12.23 -6.96
N ASP A 118 0.74 -11.70 -7.87
CA ASP A 118 2.02 -12.30 -8.28
C ASP A 118 3.10 -12.28 -7.17
N VAL A 119 3.01 -11.35 -6.23
CA VAL A 119 3.95 -11.22 -5.09
C VAL A 119 3.31 -11.56 -3.74
N LEU A 120 2.04 -11.88 -3.71
CA LEU A 120 1.28 -12.13 -2.49
C LEU A 120 1.89 -13.24 -1.62
N ALA A 121 2.35 -14.32 -2.23
CA ALA A 121 2.96 -15.45 -1.51
C ALA A 121 4.22 -15.03 -0.76
N ARG A 122 5.04 -14.14 -1.33
CA ARG A 122 6.23 -13.61 -0.67
C ARG A 122 5.87 -12.73 0.52
N TRP A 123 4.87 -11.88 0.38
CA TRP A 123 4.38 -11.04 1.47
C TRP A 123 3.83 -11.90 2.60
N HIS A 124 3.05 -12.91 2.28
CA HIS A 124 2.49 -13.83 3.26
C HIS A 124 3.56 -14.60 4.03
N MET A 125 4.65 -14.97 3.36
CA MET A 125 5.79 -15.65 3.97
C MET A 125 6.62 -14.72 4.86
N MET A 126 6.90 -13.49 4.43
CA MET A 126 7.75 -12.53 5.13
C MET A 126 7.02 -11.75 6.22
N LEU A 127 5.73 -11.55 6.04
CA LEU A 127 4.85 -10.89 6.99
C LEU A 127 3.61 -11.79 7.21
N PRO A 128 3.74 -12.87 7.98
CA PRO A 128 2.65 -13.82 8.18
C PRO A 128 1.47 -13.20 8.92
N PRO A 129 0.26 -13.72 8.70
CA PRO A 129 -0.92 -13.28 9.44
C PRO A 129 -0.73 -13.47 10.94
N ARG A 130 -1.22 -12.51 11.70
CA ARG A 130 -1.17 -12.50 13.15
C ARG A 130 -2.49 -11.97 13.69
N ARG A 131 -3.10 -12.68 14.61
CA ARG A 131 -4.30 -12.21 15.31
C ARG A 131 -3.93 -11.66 16.69
N ALA A 132 -4.65 -10.63 17.11
CA ALA A 132 -4.57 -10.16 18.48
C ALA A 132 -4.93 -11.30 19.43
N ALA A 133 -4.12 -11.51 20.48
CA ALA A 133 -4.42 -12.51 21.46
C ALA A 133 -5.69 -12.15 22.24
N VAL A 134 -6.77 -12.85 21.98
CA VAL A 134 -8.04 -12.76 22.73
C VAL A 134 -7.91 -13.40 24.13
N ALA A 135 -6.78 -14.01 24.40
CA ALA A 135 -6.62 -14.91 25.54
C ALA A 135 -6.60 -14.24 26.92
N ALA A 136 -6.43 -12.92 27.01
CA ALA A 136 -6.36 -12.27 28.33
C ALA A 136 -7.72 -12.04 28.99
N GLN A 137 -8.82 -12.13 28.26
CA GLN A 137 -10.15 -11.89 28.81
C GLN A 137 -10.88 -13.15 29.30
N ALA A 138 -10.48 -14.31 28.84
CA ALA A 138 -11.06 -15.56 29.29
C ALA A 138 -10.47 -16.06 30.63
N ALA A 139 -9.34 -15.55 31.03
CA ALA A 139 -8.67 -15.94 32.29
C ALA A 139 -9.05 -15.07 33.49
N GLY A 140 -9.84 -14.03 33.30
CA GLY A 140 -10.28 -13.10 34.33
C GLY A 140 -11.72 -13.25 34.78
N ALA A 141 -12.37 -14.31 34.39
CA ALA A 141 -13.74 -14.60 34.84
C ALA A 141 -13.79 -15.71 35.88
#